data_391b20431b0a946e9fa8e51434ffaa9e
#
_entry.id   391b20431b0a946e9fa8e51434ffaa9e
#
_cell.length_a   1.000
_cell.length_b   1.000
_cell.length_c   1.000
_cell.angle_alpha   90.00
_cell.angle_beta   90.00
_cell.angle_gamma   90.00
#
_symmetry.space_group_name_H-M   'P 1'
#
loop_
_entity.id
_entity.type
_entity.pdbx_description
1 polymer ?
#
loop_
_entity_poly.entity_id
_entity_poly.type
_entity_poly.pdbx_seq_one_letter_code
_entity_poly.pdbx_strand_id
1 'polypeptide(L)'
;MLLAVTPDGYVEGHYYDEMPGATRITCSFSMSGQVDSTGQASLVTKAPLGFAGSLRSEDDGVTFSVTAATEMPRCGMLLPPEINTGLALSLVEPKQWIGMARVKDPRAYLYQTPQEQAAHARYIVRADVVGILVCTDSWCQVEYISKAGDSHLGWVRQQHLINLRDLGASRQ
;
A
#
# COMPACT_ATOMS: atom_id res chain seq x y z
N MET A 1 0.11 -2.41 -8.52
CA MET A 1 -0.41 -1.51 -7.46
C MET A 1 -1.30 -2.31 -6.51
N LEU A 2 -1.27 -2.01 -5.21
CA LEU A 2 -2.15 -2.57 -4.19
C LEU A 2 -3.08 -1.47 -3.69
N LEU A 3 -4.36 -1.78 -3.45
CA LEU A 3 -5.37 -0.83 -2.97
C LEU A 3 -6.28 -1.50 -1.95
N ALA A 4 -6.69 -0.75 -0.94
CA ALA A 4 -7.77 -1.09 -0.02
C ALA A 4 -8.70 0.12 0.17
N VAL A 5 -9.99 -0.16 0.35
CA VAL A 5 -10.96 0.84 0.81
C VAL A 5 -11.34 0.47 2.23
N THR A 6 -11.08 1.38 3.15
CA THR A 6 -11.38 1.16 4.57
C THR A 6 -12.88 1.30 4.85
N PRO A 7 -13.42 0.71 5.93
CA PRO A 7 -14.84 0.84 6.29
C PRO A 7 -15.30 2.28 6.53
N ASP A 8 -14.39 3.17 6.89
CA ASP A 8 -14.65 4.61 7.08
C ASP A 8 -14.44 5.45 5.80
N GLY A 9 -14.32 4.78 4.63
CA GLY A 9 -14.32 5.43 3.32
C GLY A 9 -12.98 6.04 2.91
N TYR A 10 -11.85 5.58 3.48
CA TYR A 10 -10.53 5.96 2.96
C TYR A 10 -10.04 4.96 1.93
N VAL A 11 -9.35 5.46 0.90
CA VAL A 11 -8.47 4.66 0.05
C VAL A 11 -7.08 4.67 0.66
N GLU A 12 -6.49 3.51 0.79
CA GLU A 12 -5.09 3.31 1.12
C GLU A 12 -4.45 2.51 0.00
N GLY A 13 -3.29 2.95 -0.50
CA GLY A 13 -2.67 2.31 -1.66
C GLY A 13 -1.16 2.30 -1.60
N HIS A 14 -0.59 1.37 -2.35
CA HIS A 14 0.86 1.25 -2.55
C HIS A 14 1.16 0.94 -4.00
N TYR A 15 1.91 1.82 -4.63
CA TYR A 15 2.47 1.63 -5.97
C TYR A 15 3.89 1.06 -5.85
N TYR A 16 4.17 0.08 -6.67
CA TYR A 16 5.51 -0.50 -6.81
C TYR A 16 5.76 -0.85 -8.27
N ASP A 17 6.91 -0.44 -8.77
CA ASP A 17 7.43 -0.81 -10.08
C ASP A 17 8.96 -0.91 -10.01
N GLU A 18 9.55 -1.76 -10.84
CA GLU A 18 10.98 -2.03 -10.84
C GLU A 18 11.48 -2.27 -12.26
N MET A 19 12.49 -1.54 -12.66
CA MET A 19 13.22 -1.81 -13.90
C MET A 19 14.32 -2.84 -13.61
N PRO A 20 14.24 -4.04 -14.23
CA PRO A 20 15.32 -5.01 -14.13
C PRO A 20 16.57 -4.52 -14.87
N GLY A 21 17.76 -4.81 -14.35
CA GLY A 21 19.02 -4.46 -14.99
C GLY A 21 20.20 -4.48 -14.03
N ALA A 22 21.39 -4.12 -14.52
CA ALA A 22 22.60 -4.04 -13.70
C ALA A 22 22.48 -3.02 -12.55
N THR A 23 21.71 -1.94 -12.80
CA THR A 23 21.32 -0.97 -11.75
C THR A 23 19.83 -1.07 -11.55
N ARG A 24 19.42 -1.69 -10.48
CA ARG A 24 18.02 -1.85 -10.10
C ARG A 24 17.41 -0.50 -9.75
N ILE A 25 16.53 0.03 -10.59
CA ILE A 25 15.76 1.25 -10.32
C ILE A 25 14.39 0.82 -9.83
N THR A 26 13.97 1.36 -8.70
CA THR A 26 12.69 1.02 -8.07
C THR A 26 11.89 2.30 -7.84
N CYS A 27 10.65 2.31 -8.29
CA CYS A 27 9.65 3.31 -7.94
C CYS A 27 8.70 2.70 -6.92
N SER A 28 8.59 3.30 -5.74
CA SER A 28 7.71 2.81 -4.69
C SER A 28 7.22 3.95 -3.83
N PHE A 29 5.91 4.09 -3.70
CA PHE A 29 5.28 5.07 -2.83
C PHE A 29 3.93 4.58 -2.32
N SER A 30 3.57 5.03 -1.13
CA SER A 30 2.25 4.82 -0.57
C SER A 30 1.40 6.07 -0.75
N MET A 31 0.09 5.93 -0.74
CA MET A 31 -0.88 7.00 -0.89
C MET A 31 -2.10 6.75 -0.03
N SER A 32 -2.80 7.81 0.32
CA SER A 32 -4.13 7.71 0.93
C SER A 32 -4.98 8.91 0.60
N GLY A 33 -6.28 8.75 0.69
CA GLY A 33 -7.27 9.80 0.50
C GLY A 33 -8.66 9.35 0.87
N GLN A 34 -9.61 10.25 0.89
CA GLN A 34 -10.99 9.95 1.22
C GLN A 34 -11.81 9.80 -0.06
N VAL A 35 -12.64 8.77 -0.11
CA VAL A 35 -13.61 8.55 -1.20
C VAL A 35 -14.79 9.48 -0.99
N ASP A 36 -15.20 10.16 -2.04
CA ASP A 36 -16.42 10.97 -2.06
C ASP A 36 -17.65 10.15 -2.47
N SER A 37 -18.82 10.81 -2.47
CA SER A 37 -20.10 10.18 -2.85
C SER A 37 -20.19 9.74 -4.31
N THR A 38 -19.26 10.14 -5.16
CA THR A 38 -19.19 9.77 -6.58
C THR A 38 -18.25 8.60 -6.87
N GLY A 39 -17.60 8.04 -5.84
CA GLY A 39 -16.60 6.98 -5.99
C GLY A 39 -15.22 7.50 -6.41
N GLN A 40 -14.98 8.80 -6.30
CA GLN A 40 -13.67 9.39 -6.53
C GLN A 40 -12.94 9.62 -5.21
N ALA A 41 -11.62 9.55 -5.23
CA ALA A 41 -10.79 9.90 -4.10
C ALA A 41 -9.72 10.92 -4.50
N SER A 42 -9.62 12.00 -3.72
CA SER A 42 -8.45 12.89 -3.76
C SER A 42 -7.35 12.27 -2.91
N LEU A 43 -6.22 11.98 -3.52
CA LEU A 43 -5.10 11.27 -2.91
C LEU A 43 -3.94 12.21 -2.60
N VAL A 44 -3.17 11.83 -1.58
CA VAL A 44 -1.85 12.39 -1.32
C VAL A 44 -0.86 11.25 -1.19
N THR A 45 0.23 11.31 -1.94
CA THR A 45 1.31 10.34 -1.81
C THR A 45 2.06 10.56 -0.50
N LYS A 46 2.45 9.46 0.15
CA LYS A 46 3.18 9.46 1.44
C LYS A 46 4.70 9.39 1.28
N ALA A 47 5.22 9.56 0.08
CA ALA A 47 6.65 9.71 -0.15
C ALA A 47 7.10 11.10 0.35
N PRO A 48 8.41 11.39 0.46
CA PRO A 48 8.89 12.61 1.16
C PRO A 48 8.32 13.93 0.64
N LEU A 49 7.63 13.97 -0.50
CA LEU A 49 7.20 15.21 -1.13
C LEU A 49 5.67 15.44 -1.16
N GLY A 50 4.84 14.47 -0.83
CA GLY A 50 3.39 14.66 -0.72
C GLY A 50 2.68 15.10 -2.01
N PHE A 51 2.94 14.42 -3.13
CA PHE A 51 2.29 14.74 -4.42
C PHE A 51 0.78 14.49 -4.35
N ALA A 52 0.02 15.42 -4.92
CA ALA A 52 -1.41 15.27 -5.08
C ALA A 52 -1.73 14.26 -6.19
N GLY A 53 -2.84 13.56 -6.04
CA GLY A 53 -3.32 12.58 -7.01
C GLY A 53 -4.81 12.39 -6.93
N SER A 54 -5.34 11.55 -7.80
CA SER A 54 -6.74 11.14 -7.76
C SER A 54 -6.89 9.66 -8.12
N LEU A 55 -7.97 9.08 -7.65
CA LEU A 55 -8.39 7.74 -8.02
C LEU A 55 -9.87 7.78 -8.30
N ARG A 56 -10.27 7.19 -9.43
CA ARG A 56 -11.67 7.04 -9.82
C ARG A 56 -11.96 5.56 -10.04
N SER A 57 -13.05 5.08 -9.46
CA SER A 57 -13.54 3.72 -9.70
C SER A 57 -14.07 3.60 -11.13
N GLU A 58 -13.74 2.47 -11.77
CA GLU A 58 -14.24 2.03 -13.08
C GLU A 58 -14.88 0.66 -12.91
N ASP A 59 -15.60 0.17 -13.95
CA ASP A 59 -16.33 -1.10 -13.89
C ASP A 59 -15.42 -2.30 -13.57
N ASP A 60 -14.21 -2.32 -14.12
CA ASP A 60 -13.24 -3.42 -14.00
C ASP A 60 -11.89 -3.00 -13.38
N GLY A 61 -11.86 -1.86 -12.71
CA GLY A 61 -10.61 -1.36 -12.14
C GLY A 61 -10.67 0.06 -11.62
N VAL A 62 -9.63 0.83 -11.89
CA VAL A 62 -9.52 2.22 -11.46
C VAL A 62 -8.76 3.06 -12.48
N THR A 63 -9.10 4.33 -12.60
CA THR A 63 -8.24 5.35 -13.20
C THR A 63 -7.48 6.07 -12.10
N PHE A 64 -6.16 6.04 -12.17
CA PHE A 64 -5.23 6.60 -11.17
C PHE A 64 -4.38 7.71 -11.77
N SER A 65 -4.25 8.84 -11.07
CA SER A 65 -3.35 9.91 -11.48
C SER A 65 -2.52 10.45 -10.30
N VAL A 66 -1.34 10.98 -10.63
CA VAL A 66 -0.48 11.71 -9.71
C VAL A 66 0.06 12.94 -10.41
N THR A 67 -0.22 14.13 -9.88
CA THR A 67 0.28 15.40 -10.42
C THR A 67 1.80 15.46 -10.31
N ALA A 68 2.48 15.90 -11.38
CA ALA A 68 3.93 16.04 -11.42
C ALA A 68 4.68 14.73 -11.07
N ALA A 69 4.14 13.59 -11.46
CA ALA A 69 4.71 12.27 -11.17
C ALA A 69 6.15 12.11 -11.67
N THR A 70 6.52 12.80 -12.76
CA THR A 70 7.89 12.79 -13.31
C THR A 70 8.92 13.46 -12.40
N GLU A 71 8.48 14.31 -11.46
CA GLU A 71 9.34 14.97 -10.47
C GLU A 71 9.57 14.09 -9.24
N MET A 72 8.86 12.98 -9.15
CA MET A 72 8.96 12.05 -8.03
C MET A 72 10.33 11.36 -8.03
N PRO A 73 11.12 11.49 -6.95
CA PRO A 73 12.46 10.90 -6.89
C PRO A 73 12.44 9.40 -7.20
N ARG A 74 13.29 8.97 -8.11
CA ARG A 74 13.46 7.58 -8.57
C ARG A 74 12.27 7.00 -9.37
N CYS A 75 11.16 7.72 -9.51
CA CYS A 75 9.97 7.27 -10.21
C CYS A 75 9.85 7.78 -11.65
N GLY A 76 10.37 8.96 -11.94
CA GLY A 76 10.11 9.65 -13.22
C GLY A 76 10.51 8.88 -14.48
N MET A 77 11.41 7.89 -14.39
CA MET A 77 11.79 7.02 -15.51
C MET A 77 10.92 5.75 -15.60
N LEU A 78 10.18 5.42 -14.56
CA LEU A 78 9.38 4.18 -14.45
C LEU A 78 7.89 4.45 -14.59
N LEU A 79 7.44 5.62 -14.17
CA LEU A 79 6.03 5.98 -14.26
C LEU A 79 5.66 6.27 -15.73
N PRO A 80 4.59 5.64 -16.25
CA PRO A 80 4.11 5.94 -17.58
C PRO A 80 3.59 7.38 -17.65
N PRO A 81 3.76 8.08 -18.79
CA PRO A 81 3.34 9.49 -18.93
C PRO A 81 1.86 9.72 -18.62
N GLU A 82 1.02 8.73 -18.88
CA GLU A 82 -0.43 8.74 -18.65
C GLU A 82 -0.79 8.93 -17.18
N ILE A 83 0.12 8.65 -16.27
CA ILE A 83 -0.13 8.82 -14.82
C ILE A 83 -0.42 10.27 -14.43
N ASN A 84 0.03 11.24 -15.22
CA ASN A 84 -0.27 12.66 -14.97
C ASN A 84 -1.71 13.03 -15.32
N THR A 85 -2.35 12.28 -16.22
CA THR A 85 -3.70 12.57 -16.75
C THR A 85 -4.72 11.50 -16.40
N GLY A 86 -4.27 10.29 -16.10
CA GLY A 86 -5.11 9.16 -15.71
C GLY A 86 -4.62 7.85 -16.32
N LEU A 87 -3.98 7.04 -15.51
CA LEU A 87 -3.54 5.69 -15.85
C LEU A 87 -4.66 4.70 -15.53
N ALA A 88 -5.19 4.03 -16.54
CA ALA A 88 -6.17 2.96 -16.35
C ALA A 88 -5.48 1.70 -15.84
N LEU A 89 -6.01 1.13 -14.77
CA LEU A 89 -5.50 -0.09 -14.13
C LEU A 89 -6.67 -1.06 -13.93
N SER A 90 -6.56 -2.25 -14.51
CA SER A 90 -7.57 -3.30 -14.34
C SER A 90 -7.38 -4.05 -13.02
N LEU A 91 -8.49 -4.50 -12.43
CA LEU A 91 -8.48 -5.34 -11.25
C LEU A 91 -7.99 -6.76 -11.62
N VAL A 92 -6.87 -7.17 -11.06
CA VAL A 92 -6.32 -8.50 -11.28
C VAL A 92 -6.92 -9.51 -10.30
N GLU A 93 -7.01 -9.14 -9.02
CA GLU A 93 -7.51 -10.00 -7.95
C GLU A 93 -8.18 -9.17 -6.85
N PRO A 94 -9.48 -9.39 -6.57
CA PRO A 94 -10.15 -8.72 -5.47
C PRO A 94 -9.65 -9.25 -4.13
N LYS A 95 -9.39 -8.36 -3.18
CA LYS A 95 -8.94 -8.66 -1.82
C LYS A 95 -9.94 -8.15 -0.79
N GLN A 96 -10.09 -8.88 0.31
CA GLN A 96 -10.97 -8.52 1.42
C GLN A 96 -10.24 -7.68 2.49
N TRP A 97 -9.41 -6.73 2.03
CA TRP A 97 -8.65 -5.88 2.95
C TRP A 97 -9.51 -4.73 3.48
N ILE A 98 -9.46 -4.55 4.79
CA ILE A 98 -10.12 -3.44 5.49
C ILE A 98 -9.20 -2.22 5.64
N GLY A 99 -7.99 -2.28 5.12
CA GLY A 99 -6.98 -1.23 5.15
C GLY A 99 -5.61 -1.76 4.79
N MET A 100 -4.62 -0.89 4.80
CA MET A 100 -3.23 -1.23 4.52
C MET A 100 -2.30 -0.63 5.55
N ALA A 101 -1.21 -1.34 5.84
CA ALA A 101 -0.20 -0.87 6.77
C ALA A 101 1.22 -1.10 6.22
N ARG A 102 2.16 -0.30 6.71
CA ARG A 102 3.59 -0.47 6.47
C ARG A 102 4.27 -0.98 7.73
N VAL A 103 5.20 -1.93 7.54
CA VAL A 103 6.06 -2.43 8.62
C VAL A 103 7.06 -1.34 9.01
N LYS A 104 7.10 -0.98 10.31
CA LYS A 104 8.01 0.07 10.81
C LYS A 104 9.28 -0.48 11.46
N ASP A 105 9.24 -1.72 11.92
CA ASP A 105 10.38 -2.36 12.58
C ASP A 105 11.28 -3.10 11.59
N PRO A 106 12.55 -3.34 11.91
CA PRO A 106 13.48 -4.06 11.03
C PRO A 106 12.97 -5.43 10.60
N ARG A 107 12.19 -6.09 11.47
CA ARG A 107 11.60 -7.41 11.22
C ARG A 107 10.30 -7.57 12.00
N ALA A 108 9.26 -8.08 11.37
CA ALA A 108 8.00 -8.49 11.97
C ALA A 108 7.67 -9.92 11.53
N TYR A 109 7.45 -10.83 12.48
CA TYR A 109 7.15 -12.22 12.18
C TYR A 109 5.66 -12.40 11.84
N LEU A 110 5.40 -13.29 10.89
CA LEU A 110 4.06 -13.75 10.53
C LEU A 110 3.74 -15.02 11.33
N TYR A 111 2.88 -14.89 12.32
CA TYR A 111 2.46 -16.00 13.18
C TYR A 111 1.22 -16.69 12.62
N GLN A 112 1.05 -17.98 12.92
CA GLN A 112 -0.13 -18.75 12.49
C GLN A 112 -1.39 -18.35 13.28
N THR A 113 -1.23 -17.94 14.53
CA THR A 113 -2.30 -17.48 15.41
C THR A 113 -1.87 -16.22 16.15
N PRO A 114 -2.80 -15.40 16.71
CA PRO A 114 -2.45 -14.17 17.42
C PRO A 114 -1.86 -14.44 18.83
N GLN A 115 -0.79 -15.21 18.88
CA GLN A 115 -0.07 -15.60 20.11
C GLN A 115 1.44 -15.66 19.84
N GLU A 116 2.24 -15.17 20.78
CA GLU A 116 3.71 -15.15 20.64
C GLU A 116 4.35 -16.53 20.57
N GLN A 117 3.72 -17.50 21.23
CA GLN A 117 4.19 -18.90 21.25
C GLN A 117 3.82 -19.66 20.00
N ALA A 118 2.97 -19.07 19.12
CA ALA A 118 2.59 -19.70 17.88
C ALA A 118 3.79 -19.82 16.94
N ALA A 119 3.79 -20.90 16.15
CA ALA A 119 4.80 -21.08 15.11
C ALA A 119 4.78 -19.92 14.11
N HIS A 120 5.94 -19.49 13.68
CA HIS A 120 6.13 -18.54 12.61
C HIS A 120 7.16 -19.10 11.62
N ALA A 121 6.80 -19.14 10.36
CA ALA A 121 7.70 -19.65 9.32
C ALA A 121 8.38 -18.53 8.54
N ARG A 122 7.86 -17.31 8.61
CA ARG A 122 8.25 -16.17 7.77
C ARG A 122 8.27 -14.88 8.56
N TYR A 123 8.93 -13.89 8.00
CA TYR A 123 8.91 -12.51 8.48
C TYR A 123 8.81 -11.55 7.30
N ILE A 124 8.30 -10.38 7.58
CA ILE A 124 8.29 -9.21 6.73
C ILE A 124 9.23 -8.17 7.32
N VAL A 125 9.74 -7.27 6.50
CA VAL A 125 10.79 -6.32 6.91
C VAL A 125 10.30 -4.87 6.84
N ARG A 126 11.10 -3.98 7.42
CA ARG A 126 10.82 -2.54 7.37
C ARG A 126 10.52 -2.07 5.96
N ALA A 127 9.46 -1.27 5.83
CA ALA A 127 8.92 -0.71 4.61
C ALA A 127 8.09 -1.67 3.74
N ASP A 128 8.05 -2.98 4.03
CA ASP A 128 7.05 -3.85 3.41
C ASP A 128 5.64 -3.32 3.70
N VAL A 129 4.76 -3.45 2.72
CA VAL A 129 3.35 -3.05 2.83
C VAL A 129 2.48 -4.29 2.81
N VAL A 130 1.48 -4.31 3.68
CA VAL A 130 0.55 -5.42 3.86
C VAL A 130 -0.89 -4.95 3.77
N GLY A 131 -1.78 -5.78 3.25
CA GLY A 131 -3.22 -5.64 3.41
C GLY A 131 -3.64 -6.14 4.78
N ILE A 132 -4.54 -5.43 5.45
CA ILE A 132 -5.11 -5.80 6.75
C ILE A 132 -6.47 -6.46 6.51
N LEU A 133 -6.67 -7.67 7.04
CA LEU A 133 -7.93 -8.41 6.98
C LEU A 133 -8.80 -8.17 8.21
N VAL A 134 -8.18 -8.21 9.38
CA VAL A 134 -8.85 -7.97 10.66
C VAL A 134 -7.80 -7.61 11.71
N CYS A 135 -8.17 -6.75 12.66
CA CYS A 135 -7.35 -6.46 13.82
C CYS A 135 -8.12 -6.75 15.12
N THR A 136 -7.40 -7.23 16.12
CA THR A 136 -7.76 -7.24 17.53
C THR A 136 -6.98 -6.13 18.24
N ASP A 137 -7.11 -6.03 19.58
CA ASP A 137 -6.43 -4.99 20.37
C ASP A 137 -4.89 -4.98 20.20
N SER A 138 -4.28 -6.10 19.91
CA SER A 138 -2.81 -6.26 19.89
C SER A 138 -2.27 -6.89 18.61
N TRP A 139 -3.12 -7.49 17.79
CA TRP A 139 -2.72 -8.25 16.60
C TRP A 139 -3.56 -7.88 15.40
N CYS A 140 -2.93 -7.89 14.22
CA CYS A 140 -3.64 -7.83 12.94
C CYS A 140 -3.32 -9.08 12.12
N GLN A 141 -4.35 -9.68 11.54
CA GLN A 141 -4.17 -10.63 10.45
C GLN A 141 -3.91 -9.85 9.18
N VAL A 142 -2.81 -10.16 8.54
CA VAL A 142 -2.35 -9.44 7.36
C VAL A 142 -2.06 -10.39 6.21
N GLU A 143 -2.13 -9.86 5.00
CA GLU A 143 -1.68 -10.49 3.78
C GLU A 143 -0.53 -9.69 3.20
N TYR A 144 0.63 -10.31 3.06
CA TYR A 144 1.77 -9.77 2.36
C TYR A 144 1.84 -10.37 0.96
N ILE A 145 1.86 -9.51 -0.05
CA ILE A 145 2.08 -9.92 -1.44
C ILE A 145 3.55 -9.70 -1.76
N SER A 146 4.25 -10.78 -2.07
CA SER A 146 5.66 -10.72 -2.45
C SER A 146 5.83 -10.05 -3.82
N LYS A 147 7.06 -9.66 -4.16
CA LYS A 147 7.39 -9.13 -5.49
C LYS A 147 7.13 -10.13 -6.62
N ALA A 148 7.13 -11.42 -6.32
CA ALA A 148 6.79 -12.47 -7.28
C ALA A 148 5.27 -12.67 -7.44
N GLY A 149 4.46 -11.97 -6.62
CA GLY A 149 3.01 -12.12 -6.60
C GLY A 149 2.49 -13.17 -5.61
N ASP A 150 3.38 -13.83 -4.85
CA ASP A 150 2.94 -14.83 -3.87
C ASP A 150 2.28 -14.16 -2.67
N SER A 151 1.15 -14.71 -2.25
CA SER A 151 0.42 -14.29 -1.05
C SER A 151 0.90 -15.03 0.20
N HIS A 152 1.11 -14.29 1.28
CA HIS A 152 1.51 -14.81 2.58
C HIS A 152 0.63 -14.23 3.68
N LEU A 153 -0.22 -15.09 4.25
CA LEU A 153 -1.10 -14.75 5.36
C LEU A 153 -0.41 -15.00 6.70
N GLY A 154 -0.71 -14.17 7.69
CA GLY A 154 -0.26 -14.37 9.06
C GLY A 154 -0.71 -13.28 10.00
N TRP A 155 -0.49 -13.50 11.29
CA TRP A 155 -0.76 -12.54 12.34
C TRP A 155 0.51 -11.78 12.70
N VAL A 156 0.40 -10.47 12.81
CA VAL A 156 1.49 -9.56 13.20
C VAL A 156 1.06 -8.74 14.39
N ARG A 157 1.96 -8.48 15.33
CA ARG A 157 1.70 -7.52 16.41
C ARG A 157 1.42 -6.14 15.82
N GLN A 158 0.30 -5.53 16.21
CA GLN A 158 -0.12 -4.21 15.71
C GLN A 158 0.97 -3.14 15.94
N GLN A 159 1.72 -3.24 17.03
CA GLN A 159 2.83 -2.33 17.32
C GLN A 159 3.94 -2.30 16.26
N HIS A 160 4.06 -3.32 15.39
CA HIS A 160 5.03 -3.35 14.28
C HIS A 160 4.54 -2.67 13.02
N LEU A 161 3.27 -2.25 13.00
CA LEU A 161 2.59 -1.68 11.85
C LEU A 161 2.33 -0.18 12.05
N ILE A 162 2.22 0.53 10.94
CA ILE A 162 1.69 1.89 10.85
C ILE A 162 0.75 1.96 9.65
N ASN A 163 -0.49 2.40 9.85
CA ASN A 163 -1.46 2.52 8.76
C ASN A 163 -0.95 3.49 7.69
N LEU A 164 -1.24 3.23 6.42
CA LEU A 164 -0.73 4.06 5.35
C LEU A 164 -1.23 5.50 5.45
N ARG A 165 -2.46 5.73 5.90
CA ARG A 165 -3.00 7.08 6.12
C ARG A 165 -2.22 7.88 7.16
N ASP A 166 -1.60 7.22 8.15
CA ASP A 166 -0.86 7.86 9.24
C ASP A 166 0.61 8.15 8.89
N LEU A 167 1.06 7.67 7.72
CA LEU A 167 2.40 7.95 7.22
C LEU A 167 2.55 9.44 6.91
N GLY A 168 3.54 10.09 7.51
CA GLY A 168 3.82 11.52 7.31
C GLY A 168 2.97 12.46 8.20
N ALA A 169 2.08 11.95 9.02
CA ALA A 169 1.53 12.71 10.13
C ALA A 169 2.65 12.94 11.15
N SER A 170 3.26 14.11 11.11
CA SER A 170 4.22 14.52 12.14
C SER A 170 3.51 14.48 13.48
N ARG A 171 4.10 13.79 14.45
CA ARG A 171 3.71 13.99 15.84
C ARG A 171 4.03 15.46 16.17
N GLN A 172 3.00 16.29 16.25
CA GLN A 172 3.08 17.58 16.90
C GLN A 172 3.31 17.37 18.39
#